data_57b1bb3f9aeec1b85de1e22b7deb772b
#
_entry.id   57b1bb3f9aeec1b85de1e22b7deb772b
#
_cell.length_a   1.000
_cell.length_b   1.000
_cell.length_c   1.000
_cell.angle_alpha   90.00
_cell.angle_beta   90.00
_cell.angle_gamma   90.00
#
_symmetry.space_group_name_H-M   'P 1'
#
loop_
_entity.id
_entity.type
_entity.pdbx_description
1 polymer ?
#
loop_
_entity_poly.entity_id
_entity_poly.type
_entity_poly.pdbx_seq_one_letter_code
_entity_poly.pdbx_strand_id
1 'polypeptide(L)'
;PNGGYVSDPALSSQNLADAARQHGAAFRLGVEVVEILQEGGRVNGVRLADGEEIHAPVVINVAGPGSSHINGLAGVLDEMTIETRPLRQEVAHVPAPAGFDFEQDGMVVSDSDIACYIRPEHGNNILIGSEDPPCDQHMWSETDTDYEREFTDQWNTQVMRYAQRVPSLGIPSQTRGVVDLYD
;
A
#
# COMPACT_ATOMS: atom_id res chain seq x y z
N PRO A 1 21.66 10.95 -1.99
CA PRO A 1 20.92 10.04 -2.87
C PRO A 1 19.79 10.82 -3.54
N ASN A 2 19.63 10.64 -4.85
CA ASN A 2 18.50 11.24 -5.55
C ASN A 2 17.31 10.32 -5.36
N GLY A 3 16.41 10.68 -4.45
CA GLY A 3 15.13 10.04 -4.27
C GLY A 3 14.07 10.65 -5.19
N GLY A 4 12.99 9.92 -5.39
CA GLY A 4 11.84 10.38 -6.15
C GLY A 4 10.57 9.67 -5.68
N TYR A 5 9.43 10.11 -6.18
CA TYR A 5 8.15 9.48 -5.94
C TYR A 5 7.35 9.40 -7.24
N VAL A 6 6.39 8.54 -7.27
CA VAL A 6 5.44 8.42 -8.37
C VAL A 6 4.18 9.21 -8.01
N SER A 7 3.88 10.24 -8.80
CA SER A 7 2.71 11.10 -8.57
C SER A 7 1.39 10.40 -8.91
N ASP A 8 1.43 9.45 -9.85
CA ASP A 8 0.28 8.65 -10.26
C ASP A 8 0.67 7.16 -10.33
N PRO A 9 0.53 6.42 -9.21
CA PRO A 9 0.88 5.00 -9.17
C PRO A 9 -0.04 4.14 -10.04
N ALA A 10 -1.30 4.53 -10.23
CA ALA A 10 -2.22 3.80 -11.09
C ALA A 10 -1.81 3.88 -12.57
N LEU A 11 -1.46 5.09 -13.04
CA LEU A 11 -0.95 5.27 -14.40
C LEU A 11 0.39 4.54 -14.61
N SER A 12 1.28 4.58 -13.61
CA SER A 12 2.56 3.87 -13.69
C SER A 12 2.36 2.36 -13.80
N SER A 13 1.45 1.79 -13.00
CA SER A 13 1.09 0.37 -13.08
C SER A 13 0.45 0.02 -14.43
N GLN A 14 -0.42 0.89 -14.96
CA GLN A 14 -1.02 0.72 -16.29
C GLN A 14 0.06 0.70 -17.39
N ASN A 15 1.00 1.63 -17.37
CA ASN A 15 2.10 1.70 -18.34
C ASN A 15 2.96 0.42 -18.31
N LEU A 16 3.27 -0.08 -17.11
CA LEU A 16 4.01 -1.34 -16.94
C LEU A 16 3.21 -2.53 -17.48
N ALA A 17 1.91 -2.58 -17.19
CA ALA A 17 1.03 -3.64 -17.70
C ALA A 17 0.94 -3.62 -19.23
N ASP A 18 0.84 -2.43 -19.84
CA ASP A 18 0.79 -2.28 -21.29
C ASP A 18 2.12 -2.70 -21.95
N ALA A 19 3.24 -2.36 -21.34
CA ALA A 19 4.55 -2.83 -21.80
C ALA A 19 4.66 -4.36 -21.69
N ALA A 20 4.22 -4.94 -20.57
CA ALA A 20 4.22 -6.40 -20.40
C ALA A 20 3.34 -7.12 -21.45
N ARG A 21 2.16 -6.57 -21.79
CA ARG A 21 1.30 -7.10 -22.85
C ARG A 21 1.99 -7.12 -24.21
N GLN A 22 2.80 -6.10 -24.54
CA GLN A 22 3.59 -6.06 -25.78
C GLN A 22 4.64 -7.20 -25.85
N HIS A 23 5.03 -7.75 -24.68
CA HIS A 23 5.92 -8.90 -24.57
C HIS A 23 5.18 -10.23 -24.34
N GLY A 24 3.86 -10.25 -24.54
CA GLY A 24 3.05 -11.48 -24.50
C GLY A 24 2.48 -11.82 -23.12
N ALA A 25 2.56 -10.93 -22.13
CA ALA A 25 1.91 -11.16 -20.86
C ALA A 25 0.38 -11.07 -20.97
N ALA A 26 -0.32 -12.00 -20.32
CA ALA A 26 -1.77 -11.98 -20.17
C ALA A 26 -2.13 -11.55 -18.75
N PHE A 27 -3.21 -10.77 -18.63
CA PHE A 27 -3.72 -10.29 -17.35
C PHE A 27 -5.15 -10.81 -17.14
N ARG A 28 -5.40 -11.37 -15.95
CA ARG A 28 -6.72 -11.71 -15.44
C ARG A 28 -6.99 -10.78 -14.25
N LEU A 29 -7.84 -9.77 -14.45
CA LEU A 29 -8.20 -8.81 -13.42
C LEU A 29 -9.57 -9.15 -12.83
N GLY A 30 -9.76 -8.84 -11.53
CA GLY A 30 -11.02 -9.07 -10.84
C GLY A 30 -11.35 -10.54 -10.59
N VAL A 31 -10.34 -11.41 -10.60
CA VAL A 31 -10.49 -12.84 -10.32
C VAL A 31 -9.52 -13.23 -9.21
N GLU A 32 -10.04 -13.94 -8.21
CA GLU A 32 -9.28 -14.40 -7.06
C GLU A 32 -8.61 -15.75 -7.36
N VAL A 33 -7.39 -15.94 -6.86
CA VAL A 33 -6.72 -17.25 -6.81
C VAL A 33 -7.17 -17.97 -5.54
N VAL A 34 -7.80 -19.12 -5.69
CA VAL A 34 -8.34 -19.89 -4.56
C VAL A 34 -7.55 -21.16 -4.24
N GLU A 35 -6.63 -21.55 -5.09
CA GLU A 35 -5.77 -22.71 -4.88
C GLU A 35 -4.45 -22.58 -5.62
N ILE A 36 -3.37 -23.04 -5.01
CA ILE A 36 -2.10 -23.29 -5.67
C ILE A 36 -2.04 -24.79 -6.04
N LEU A 37 -2.10 -25.07 -7.33
CA LEU A 37 -2.07 -26.43 -7.84
C LEU A 37 -0.68 -27.04 -7.66
N GLN A 38 -0.64 -28.28 -7.14
CA GLN A 38 0.61 -29.00 -6.90
C GLN A 38 0.54 -30.43 -7.39
N GLU A 39 1.63 -30.94 -7.92
CA GLU A 39 1.81 -32.31 -8.34
C GLU A 39 3.22 -32.80 -7.98
N GLY A 40 3.32 -33.94 -7.30
CA GLY A 40 4.60 -34.49 -6.87
C GLY A 40 5.44 -33.58 -5.97
N GLY A 41 4.79 -32.74 -5.15
CA GLY A 41 5.47 -31.78 -4.26
C GLY A 41 6.01 -30.55 -5.00
N ARG A 42 5.54 -30.26 -6.19
CA ARG A 42 5.92 -29.07 -6.99
C ARG A 42 4.70 -28.29 -7.41
N VAL A 43 4.84 -26.99 -7.47
CA VAL A 43 3.82 -26.11 -8.03
C VAL A 43 3.59 -26.46 -9.52
N ASN A 44 2.31 -26.52 -9.90
CA ASN A 44 1.86 -26.83 -11.26
C ASN A 44 0.91 -25.75 -11.83
N GLY A 45 0.59 -24.72 -11.07
CA GLY A 45 -0.28 -23.64 -11.50
C GLY A 45 -1.17 -23.09 -10.39
N VAL A 46 -2.25 -22.47 -10.80
CA VAL A 46 -3.26 -21.89 -9.89
C VAL A 46 -4.66 -22.24 -10.37
N ARG A 47 -5.63 -22.32 -9.42
CA ARG A 47 -7.07 -22.33 -9.72
C ARG A 47 -7.69 -21.01 -9.33
N LEU A 48 -8.50 -20.48 -10.22
CA LEU A 48 -9.24 -19.24 -10.02
C LEU A 48 -10.63 -19.51 -9.41
N ALA A 49 -11.24 -18.50 -8.79
CA ALA A 49 -12.55 -18.61 -8.15
C ALA A 49 -13.69 -18.98 -9.14
N ASP A 50 -13.54 -18.70 -10.43
CA ASP A 50 -14.46 -19.09 -11.49
C ASP A 50 -14.27 -20.54 -11.96
N GLY A 51 -13.27 -21.25 -11.42
CA GLY A 51 -12.94 -22.64 -11.74
C GLY A 51 -11.93 -22.82 -12.86
N GLU A 52 -11.47 -21.76 -13.51
CA GLU A 52 -10.39 -21.82 -14.51
C GLU A 52 -9.08 -22.26 -13.83
N GLU A 53 -8.34 -23.16 -14.49
CA GLU A 53 -7.00 -23.55 -14.07
C GLU A 53 -5.96 -22.97 -15.03
N ILE A 54 -4.95 -22.33 -14.48
CA ILE A 54 -3.82 -21.81 -15.24
C ILE A 54 -2.58 -22.61 -14.84
N HIS A 55 -2.08 -23.43 -15.75
CA HIS A 55 -0.92 -24.27 -15.51
C HIS A 55 0.38 -23.52 -15.78
N ALA A 56 1.28 -23.54 -14.81
CA ALA A 56 2.61 -22.96 -14.90
C ALA A 56 3.58 -23.67 -13.95
N PRO A 57 4.84 -23.90 -14.35
CA PRO A 57 5.84 -24.55 -13.50
C PRO A 57 6.39 -23.62 -12.39
N VAL A 58 6.06 -22.33 -12.44
CA VAL A 58 6.47 -21.30 -11.47
C VAL A 58 5.28 -20.39 -11.18
N VAL A 59 4.99 -20.18 -9.91
CA VAL A 59 4.04 -19.18 -9.44
C VAL A 59 4.79 -18.19 -8.55
N ILE A 60 4.64 -16.90 -8.82
CA ILE A 60 5.28 -15.83 -8.05
C ILE A 60 4.19 -15.12 -7.25
N ASN A 61 4.29 -15.17 -5.92
CA ASN A 61 3.40 -14.46 -5.03
C ASN A 61 3.89 -13.01 -4.85
N VAL A 62 3.09 -12.04 -5.27
CA VAL A 62 3.30 -10.60 -5.11
C VAL A 62 2.00 -9.93 -4.63
N ALA A 63 1.27 -10.63 -3.74
CA ALA A 63 -0.05 -10.22 -3.30
C ALA A 63 -0.05 -9.13 -2.21
N GLY A 64 1.12 -8.50 -1.90
CA GLY A 64 1.22 -7.45 -0.89
C GLY A 64 0.63 -7.93 0.45
N PRO A 65 -0.30 -7.19 1.06
CA PRO A 65 -0.93 -7.58 2.33
C PRO A 65 -1.60 -8.95 2.32
N GLY A 66 -2.00 -9.46 1.15
CA GLY A 66 -2.57 -10.81 0.97
C GLY A 66 -1.54 -11.94 0.82
N SER A 67 -0.24 -11.64 0.89
CA SER A 67 0.81 -12.64 0.60
C SER A 67 0.80 -13.83 1.54
N SER A 68 0.50 -13.64 2.84
CA SER A 68 0.38 -14.74 3.80
C SER A 68 -0.77 -15.69 3.45
N HIS A 69 -1.89 -15.15 2.93
CA HIS A 69 -3.00 -15.97 2.45
C HIS A 69 -2.57 -16.88 1.29
N ILE A 70 -1.91 -16.31 0.28
CA ILE A 70 -1.42 -17.09 -0.89
C ILE A 70 -0.38 -18.13 -0.45
N ASN A 71 0.52 -17.81 0.48
CA ASN A 71 1.47 -18.76 1.05
C ASN A 71 0.76 -19.90 1.80
N GLY A 72 -0.35 -19.60 2.47
CA GLY A 72 -1.22 -20.59 3.10
C GLY A 72 -1.84 -21.55 2.08
N LEU A 73 -2.34 -21.04 0.95
CA LEU A 73 -2.86 -21.86 -0.15
C LEU A 73 -1.79 -22.80 -0.74
N ALA A 74 -0.53 -22.36 -0.72
CA ALA A 74 0.59 -23.18 -1.15
C ALA A 74 1.07 -24.18 -0.10
N GLY A 75 0.61 -24.07 1.16
CA GLY A 75 1.02 -24.94 2.27
C GLY A 75 2.46 -24.74 2.73
N VAL A 76 3.02 -23.53 2.55
CA VAL A 76 4.44 -23.24 2.84
C VAL A 76 4.66 -22.30 4.03
N LEU A 77 3.62 -21.97 4.78
CA LEU A 77 3.72 -21.04 5.92
C LEU A 77 4.77 -21.48 6.95
N ASP A 78 4.82 -22.77 7.27
CA ASP A 78 5.77 -23.32 8.24
C ASP A 78 7.23 -23.29 7.74
N GLU A 79 7.44 -23.10 6.45
CA GLU A 79 8.76 -23.02 5.82
C GLU A 79 9.25 -21.57 5.67
N MET A 80 8.36 -20.58 5.89
CA MET A 80 8.68 -19.17 5.74
C MET A 80 9.44 -18.65 6.95
N THR A 81 10.50 -17.90 6.69
CA THR A 81 11.27 -17.20 7.74
C THR A 81 10.85 -15.73 7.91
N ILE A 82 10.03 -15.23 7.00
CA ILE A 82 9.43 -13.89 7.01
C ILE A 82 7.93 -14.08 6.87
N GLU A 83 7.19 -13.50 7.80
CA GLU A 83 5.73 -13.43 7.74
C GLU A 83 5.31 -12.02 7.38
N THR A 84 4.29 -11.89 6.54
CA THR A 84 3.60 -10.63 6.28
C THR A 84 2.26 -10.63 7.01
N ARG A 85 1.88 -9.48 7.52
CA ARG A 85 0.60 -9.30 8.18
C ARG A 85 0.00 -7.96 7.80
N PRO A 86 -1.26 -7.90 7.35
CA PRO A 86 -1.87 -6.64 6.94
C PRO A 86 -1.94 -5.65 8.11
N LEU A 87 -1.34 -4.49 7.95
CA LEU A 87 -1.41 -3.37 8.89
C LEU A 87 -2.27 -2.27 8.29
N ARG A 88 -3.39 -1.96 8.94
CA ARG A 88 -4.24 -0.86 8.54
C ARG A 88 -3.55 0.47 8.80
N GLN A 89 -3.47 1.30 7.78
CA GLN A 89 -2.85 2.61 7.82
C GLN A 89 -3.77 3.71 7.27
N GLU A 90 -3.56 4.90 7.78
CA GLU A 90 -4.22 6.11 7.32
C GLU A 90 -3.18 7.07 6.75
N VAL A 91 -3.47 7.61 5.58
CA VAL A 91 -2.63 8.62 4.95
C VAL A 91 -3.47 9.88 4.77
N ALA A 92 -3.07 10.95 5.43
CA ALA A 92 -3.80 12.21 5.39
C ALA A 92 -3.43 13.05 4.15
N HIS A 93 -4.42 13.65 3.52
CA HIS A 93 -4.21 14.70 2.50
C HIS A 93 -4.63 16.06 3.07
N VAL A 94 -3.68 16.96 3.21
CA VAL A 94 -3.87 18.27 3.83
C VAL A 94 -3.45 19.36 2.84
N PRO A 95 -4.22 20.45 2.67
CA PRO A 95 -3.81 21.55 1.80
C PRO A 95 -2.45 22.13 2.21
N ALA A 96 -1.60 22.43 1.24
CA ALA A 96 -0.34 23.11 1.50
C ALA A 96 -0.55 24.51 2.12
N PRO A 97 0.40 25.03 2.90
CA PRO A 97 0.33 26.39 3.41
C PRO A 97 0.13 27.42 2.30
N ALA A 98 -0.65 28.47 2.59
CA ALA A 98 -0.90 29.53 1.62
C ALA A 98 0.39 30.18 1.11
N GLY A 99 0.48 30.36 -0.20
CA GLY A 99 1.65 30.96 -0.86
C GLY A 99 2.80 30.00 -1.12
N PHE A 100 2.64 28.72 -0.86
CA PHE A 100 3.62 27.69 -1.20
C PHE A 100 3.02 26.65 -2.16
N ASP A 101 3.64 26.46 -3.31
CA ASP A 101 3.26 25.43 -4.27
C ASP A 101 4.02 24.14 -3.94
N PHE A 102 3.44 23.33 -3.06
CA PHE A 102 4.07 22.08 -2.62
C PHE A 102 4.02 20.99 -3.69
N GLU A 103 3.05 21.06 -4.60
CA GLU A 103 2.96 20.11 -5.71
C GLU A 103 4.14 20.26 -6.67
N GLN A 104 4.58 21.51 -6.92
CA GLN A 104 5.70 21.80 -7.81
C GLN A 104 7.05 21.80 -7.10
N ASP A 105 7.15 22.45 -5.93
CA ASP A 105 8.40 22.75 -5.25
C ASP A 105 8.67 21.83 -4.04
N GLY A 106 7.70 21.02 -3.65
CA GLY A 106 7.82 20.10 -2.51
C GLY A 106 8.72 18.92 -2.80
N MET A 107 9.13 18.27 -1.73
CA MET A 107 9.94 17.05 -1.76
C MET A 107 9.37 15.97 -0.84
N VAL A 108 9.83 14.75 -1.03
CA VAL A 108 9.59 13.68 -0.05
C VAL A 108 10.49 13.91 1.15
N VAL A 109 9.90 13.95 2.32
CA VAL A 109 10.62 14.09 3.60
C VAL A 109 10.15 12.99 4.55
N SER A 110 11.08 12.32 5.19
CA SER A 110 10.87 11.38 6.29
C SER A 110 11.52 12.01 7.52
N ASP A 111 10.77 12.16 8.60
CA ASP A 111 11.21 12.80 9.84
C ASP A 111 10.95 11.86 11.03
N SER A 112 11.96 11.06 11.35
CA SER A 112 11.88 10.05 12.42
C SER A 112 11.71 10.65 13.84
N ASP A 113 12.04 11.92 14.05
CA ASP A 113 11.83 12.58 15.35
C ASP A 113 10.33 12.76 15.66
N ILE A 114 9.52 12.98 14.63
CA ILE A 114 8.07 13.10 14.73
C ILE A 114 7.34 11.89 14.16
N ALA A 115 8.07 10.90 13.68
CA ALA A 115 7.58 9.66 13.09
C ALA A 115 6.52 9.88 11.99
N CYS A 116 6.80 10.81 11.09
CA CYS A 116 5.94 11.11 9.94
C CYS A 116 6.78 11.26 8.67
N TYR A 117 6.22 10.82 7.57
CA TYR A 117 6.71 11.17 6.24
C TYR A 117 5.70 12.03 5.51
N ILE A 118 6.20 12.82 4.56
CA ILE A 118 5.37 13.62 3.67
C ILE A 118 5.84 13.51 2.23
N ARG A 119 4.93 13.76 1.32
CA ARG A 119 5.23 14.01 -0.09
C ARG A 119 4.19 14.95 -0.72
N PRO A 120 4.53 15.57 -1.88
CA PRO A 120 3.54 16.28 -2.69
C PRO A 120 2.38 15.38 -3.13
N GLU A 121 1.19 15.98 -3.20
CA GLU A 121 -0.01 15.33 -3.70
C GLU A 121 -0.81 16.31 -4.57
N HIS A 122 -1.58 15.79 -5.52
CA HIS A 122 -2.36 16.58 -6.47
C HIS A 122 -3.25 17.64 -5.83
N GLY A 123 -3.41 18.77 -6.50
CA GLY A 123 -4.22 19.89 -6.03
C GLY A 123 -3.56 20.70 -4.93
N ASN A 124 -2.22 20.76 -4.96
CA ASN A 124 -1.39 21.43 -3.97
C ASN A 124 -1.67 20.96 -2.54
N ASN A 125 -1.73 19.64 -2.38
CA ASN A 125 -1.85 19.00 -1.08
C ASN A 125 -0.52 18.43 -0.61
N ILE A 126 -0.41 18.23 0.69
CA ILE A 126 0.62 17.46 1.35
C ILE A 126 0.00 16.12 1.74
N LEU A 127 0.57 15.03 1.28
CA LEU A 127 0.29 13.70 1.80
C LEU A 127 1.14 13.51 3.06
N ILE A 128 0.52 13.11 4.17
CA ILE A 128 1.16 12.87 5.45
C ILE A 128 0.85 11.45 5.89
N GLY A 129 1.88 10.65 6.15
CA GLY A 129 1.75 9.29 6.67
C GLY A 129 2.58 9.07 7.93
N SER A 130 2.26 8.03 8.69
CA SER A 130 2.98 7.61 9.90
C SER A 130 4.19 6.74 9.53
N GLU A 131 5.26 6.81 10.32
CA GLU A 131 6.39 5.86 10.33
C GLU A 131 6.23 4.80 11.43
N ASP A 132 5.02 4.57 11.89
CA ASP A 132 4.64 3.54 12.86
C ASP A 132 5.51 3.51 14.13
N PRO A 133 5.61 4.62 14.86
CA PRO A 133 6.37 4.62 16.09
C PRO A 133 5.72 3.68 17.14
N PRO A 134 6.50 3.07 18.02
CA PRO A 134 5.99 2.12 19.02
C PRO A 134 4.90 2.69 19.97
N CYS A 135 4.75 4.01 20.02
CA CYS A 135 3.70 4.67 20.82
C CYS A 135 2.33 4.72 20.12
N ASP A 136 2.27 4.43 18.83
CA ASP A 136 1.02 4.37 18.09
C ASP A 136 0.36 3.00 18.21
N GLN A 137 -0.96 2.98 18.19
CA GLN A 137 -1.70 1.73 18.16
C GLN A 137 -1.63 1.13 16.76
N HIS A 138 -1.02 -0.03 16.62
CA HIS A 138 -1.03 -0.78 15.38
C HIS A 138 -2.36 -1.51 15.21
N MET A 139 -3.05 -1.24 14.11
CA MET A 139 -4.35 -1.83 13.77
C MET A 139 -4.15 -2.97 12.76
N TRP A 140 -3.73 -4.13 13.26
CA TRP A 140 -3.57 -5.32 12.43
C TRP A 140 -4.93 -5.84 11.94
N SER A 141 -5.01 -6.20 10.67
CA SER A 141 -6.15 -6.90 10.09
C SER A 141 -5.85 -8.41 9.99
N GLU A 142 -6.89 -9.22 10.11
CA GLU A 142 -6.77 -10.67 9.88
C GLU A 142 -6.85 -11.03 8.38
N THR A 143 -7.41 -10.12 7.57
CA THR A 143 -7.57 -10.31 6.13
C THR A 143 -7.17 -9.04 5.39
N ASP A 144 -6.90 -9.18 4.09
CA ASP A 144 -6.64 -8.06 3.18
C ASP A 144 -7.90 -7.42 2.60
N THR A 145 -9.09 -7.93 2.92
CA THR A 145 -10.36 -7.52 2.34
C THR A 145 -11.35 -6.92 3.34
N ASP A 146 -11.31 -7.35 4.61
CA ASP A 146 -12.26 -6.94 5.65
C ASP A 146 -11.55 -6.14 6.74
N TYR A 147 -11.49 -4.80 6.56
CA TYR A 147 -10.94 -3.87 7.52
C TYR A 147 -11.73 -2.56 7.52
N GLU A 148 -11.68 -1.83 8.65
CA GLU A 148 -12.33 -0.53 8.80
C GLU A 148 -11.74 0.50 7.83
N ARG A 149 -12.58 1.14 7.03
CA ARG A 149 -12.19 2.12 6.01
C ARG A 149 -12.44 3.56 6.41
N GLU A 150 -13.02 3.80 7.59
CA GLU A 150 -13.22 5.14 8.11
C GLU A 150 -11.95 5.66 8.81
N PHE A 151 -11.73 6.97 8.74
CA PHE A 151 -10.63 7.60 9.47
C PHE A 151 -10.85 7.55 10.97
N THR A 152 -9.76 7.35 11.70
CA THR A 152 -9.73 7.34 13.18
C THR A 152 -8.92 8.53 13.71
N ASP A 153 -8.62 8.53 15.00
CA ASP A 153 -7.72 9.52 15.61
C ASP A 153 -6.29 9.44 15.08
N GLN A 154 -5.92 8.37 14.38
CA GLN A 154 -4.61 8.26 13.73
C GLN A 154 -4.40 9.38 12.71
N TRP A 155 -5.43 9.72 11.93
CA TRP A 155 -5.39 10.83 10.98
C TRP A 155 -5.00 12.15 11.67
N ASN A 156 -5.67 12.49 12.76
CA ASN A 156 -5.38 13.70 13.53
C ASN A 156 -3.97 13.65 14.13
N THR A 157 -3.58 12.52 14.69
CA THR A 157 -2.28 12.34 15.35
C THR A 157 -1.13 12.67 14.39
N GLN A 158 -1.11 12.10 13.19
CA GLN A 158 -0.02 12.35 12.23
C GLN A 158 -0.05 13.77 11.66
N VAL A 159 -1.23 14.35 11.41
CA VAL A 159 -1.34 15.74 10.97
C VAL A 159 -0.83 16.70 12.04
N MET A 160 -1.17 16.47 13.31
CA MET A 160 -0.69 17.29 14.43
C MET A 160 0.80 17.14 14.69
N ARG A 161 1.39 15.96 14.49
CA ARG A 161 2.85 15.76 14.52
C ARG A 161 3.52 16.61 13.47
N TYR A 162 3.04 16.55 12.24
CA TYR A 162 3.63 17.31 11.13
C TYR A 162 3.46 18.82 11.31
N ALA A 163 2.35 19.29 11.87
CA ALA A 163 2.12 20.70 12.20
C ALA A 163 3.18 21.30 13.15
N GLN A 164 3.86 20.46 13.93
CA GLN A 164 4.98 20.92 14.78
C GLN A 164 6.19 21.38 13.93
N ARG A 165 6.39 20.79 12.76
CA ARG A 165 7.45 21.19 11.81
C ARG A 165 7.02 22.33 10.90
N VAL A 166 5.73 22.42 10.60
CA VAL A 166 5.16 23.44 9.71
C VAL A 166 4.04 24.20 10.45
N PRO A 167 4.39 25.19 11.29
CA PRO A 167 3.41 25.94 12.07
C PRO A 167 2.34 26.67 11.26
N SER A 168 2.61 26.91 9.98
CA SER A 168 1.67 27.53 9.01
C SER A 168 0.72 26.50 8.37
N LEU A 169 0.82 25.22 8.71
CA LEU A 169 -0.10 24.19 8.21
C LEU A 169 -1.51 24.45 8.73
N GLY A 170 -2.43 24.70 7.82
CA GLY A 170 -3.86 24.77 8.14
C GLY A 170 -4.41 23.35 8.37
N ILE A 171 -4.92 23.08 9.57
CA ILE A 171 -5.54 21.78 9.88
C ILE A 171 -7.00 21.83 9.39
N PRO A 172 -7.38 21.03 8.38
CA PRO A 172 -8.75 21.05 7.87
C PRO A 172 -9.73 20.43 8.88
N SER A 173 -10.96 20.90 8.87
CA SER A 173 -12.05 20.35 9.70
C SER A 173 -12.62 19.04 9.16
N GLN A 174 -12.29 18.68 7.93
CA GLN A 174 -12.71 17.44 7.29
C GLN A 174 -11.50 16.57 7.02
N THR A 175 -11.59 15.31 7.43
CA THR A 175 -10.60 14.28 7.10
C THR A 175 -10.64 13.97 5.62
N ARG A 176 -9.47 13.90 4.98
CA ARG A 176 -9.29 13.48 3.59
C ARG A 176 -8.04 12.64 3.50
N GLY A 177 -8.01 11.73 2.55
CA GLY A 177 -6.86 10.88 2.31
C GLY A 177 -7.26 9.46 1.92
N VAL A 178 -6.45 8.51 2.32
CA VAL A 178 -6.62 7.08 2.03
C VAL A 178 -6.53 6.29 3.32
N VAL A 179 -7.38 5.28 3.45
CA VAL A 179 -7.28 4.22 4.44
C VAL A 179 -7.04 2.93 3.67
N ASP A 180 -5.91 2.28 3.92
CA ASP A 180 -5.55 1.05 3.22
C ASP A 180 -4.62 0.18 4.07
N LEU A 181 -4.18 -0.93 3.53
CA LEU A 181 -3.32 -1.89 4.21
C LEU A 181 -1.88 -1.79 3.72
N TYR A 182 -0.95 -1.86 4.68
CA TYR A 182 0.48 -2.10 4.47
C TYR A 182 0.82 -3.53 4.86
N ASP A 183 1.94 -4.07 4.38
CA ASP A 183 2.50 -5.39 4.69
C ASP A 183 3.91 -5.31 5.27
#